data_6f5d7058e8a2c1a173de0f91cebbeda0
#
_entry.id   6f5d7058e8a2c1a173de0f91cebbeda0
#
_cell.length_a   1.000
_cell.length_b   1.000
_cell.length_c   1.000
_cell.angle_alpha   90.00
_cell.angle_beta   90.00
_cell.angle_gamma   90.00
#
_symmetry.space_group_name_H-M   'P 1'
#
loop_
_entity.id
_entity.type
_entity.pdbx_description
1 polymer ?
#
loop_
_entity_poly.entity_id
_entity_poly.type
_entity_poly.pdbx_seq_one_letter_code
_entity_poly.pdbx_strand_id
1 'polypeptide(L)'
;MRALAHAAAAALVALALAAALALLGNALTRAGVAHQGEQAWADWRAARSPWRWTLRQPRDVVASRAFGPGRVSAGTDALTVAFAGGALQLGLRLARPASLRQAPLLALHLTRSQALPLSIIVRRTLAAPACVAAAGRLPATAATLRIDLAALRWRCADAPAVMPVRAAMLRLQIAGPAGARIALREAALLPAAPVALTAPLSWSAWRAAAPAMGSVPVVWLPARFSSRLLAQRDALWRRDPAAVALPAGVMPHAPAAPATMPWDWIVIALCALLMLLAWRAPRHLTQRPAWLLQALAAMLPVLLVAFGIGDSQTPDLRSGTLITLALGYALLLTLHEDAALRPWHWLGAWRAAWLPLLPAVLASVLWLLQARHAPQPADFARYLPWAALQQFLVLVVVARRLDAALDRRAATVLAAATLFALGHAPNTALMLLAFAAGLWWAWWFLRRGALLPVVLAHALAGTLLQAIASDSGWLRSLAVGARYLGSGG
;
A
#
# COMPACT_ATOMS: atom_id res chain seq x y z
N MET A 1 15.68 -41.56 -17.29
CA MET A 1 16.41 -41.16 -16.08
C MET A 1 16.86 -39.69 -16.13
N ARG A 2 17.58 -39.20 -17.15
CA ARG A 2 18.05 -37.78 -17.23
C ARG A 2 16.92 -36.76 -17.17
N ALA A 3 15.78 -36.96 -17.85
CA ALA A 3 14.63 -36.03 -17.82
C ALA A 3 14.01 -35.92 -16.43
N LEU A 4 13.88 -37.02 -15.69
CA LEU A 4 13.39 -37.04 -14.31
C LEU A 4 14.36 -36.29 -13.36
N ALA A 5 15.67 -36.50 -13.52
CA ALA A 5 16.68 -35.79 -12.74
C ALA A 5 16.62 -34.26 -12.97
N HIS A 6 16.46 -33.80 -14.21
CA HIS A 6 16.30 -32.39 -14.53
C HIS A 6 15.00 -31.81 -13.96
N ALA A 7 13.89 -32.56 -14.03
CA ALA A 7 12.61 -32.12 -13.44
C ALA A 7 12.71 -32.00 -11.90
N ALA A 8 13.33 -33.00 -11.25
CA ALA A 8 13.57 -32.95 -9.82
C ALA A 8 14.47 -31.79 -9.40
N ALA A 9 15.56 -31.53 -10.14
CA ALA A 9 16.43 -30.40 -9.89
C ALA A 9 15.67 -29.05 -10.04
N ALA A 10 14.87 -28.89 -11.08
CA ALA A 10 14.05 -27.69 -11.26
C ALA A 10 13.03 -27.51 -10.14
N ALA A 11 12.40 -28.58 -9.67
CA ALA A 11 11.48 -28.54 -8.53
C ALA A 11 12.17 -28.15 -7.23
N LEU A 12 13.36 -28.67 -6.95
CA LEU A 12 14.16 -28.28 -5.79
C LEU A 12 14.56 -26.82 -5.83
N VAL A 13 14.99 -26.30 -6.98
CA VAL A 13 15.29 -24.87 -7.16
C VAL A 13 14.02 -24.02 -6.97
N ALA A 14 12.86 -24.45 -7.48
CA ALA A 14 11.60 -23.74 -7.27
C ALA A 14 11.23 -23.67 -5.78
N LEU A 15 11.39 -24.76 -5.04
CA LEU A 15 11.14 -24.80 -3.58
C LEU A 15 12.13 -23.90 -2.82
N ALA A 16 13.41 -23.90 -3.18
CA ALA A 16 14.41 -23.01 -2.59
C ALA A 16 14.08 -21.53 -2.85
N LEU A 17 13.68 -21.19 -4.08
CA LEU A 17 13.24 -19.82 -4.42
C LEU A 17 11.97 -19.43 -3.66
N ALA A 18 10.98 -20.31 -3.54
CA ALA A 18 9.78 -20.05 -2.73
C ALA A 18 10.13 -19.79 -1.26
N ALA A 19 11.03 -20.58 -0.68
CA ALA A 19 11.51 -20.35 0.69
C ALA A 19 12.25 -19.01 0.82
N ALA A 20 13.12 -18.68 -0.13
CA ALA A 20 13.81 -17.38 -0.15
C ALA A 20 12.86 -16.20 -0.27
N LEU A 21 11.83 -16.28 -1.12
CA LEU A 21 10.77 -15.28 -1.26
C LEU A 21 9.98 -15.13 0.04
N ALA A 22 9.66 -16.24 0.71
CA ALA A 22 8.97 -16.20 2.00
C ALA A 22 9.82 -15.53 3.08
N LEU A 23 11.10 -15.86 3.17
CA LEU A 23 12.03 -15.23 4.10
C LEU A 23 12.18 -13.74 3.83
N LEU A 24 12.36 -13.36 2.57
CA LEU A 24 12.46 -11.96 2.14
C LEU A 24 11.19 -11.16 2.49
N GLY A 25 10.01 -11.66 2.13
CA GLY A 25 8.74 -10.98 2.43
C GLY A 25 8.52 -10.79 3.93
N ASN A 26 8.85 -11.81 4.74
CA ASN A 26 8.77 -11.71 6.20
C ASN A 26 9.80 -10.69 6.76
N ALA A 27 11.02 -10.68 6.24
CA ALA A 27 12.07 -9.74 6.66
C ALA A 27 11.67 -8.29 6.32
N LEU A 28 11.18 -8.05 5.10
CA LEU A 28 10.72 -6.72 4.66
C LEU A 28 9.53 -6.22 5.48
N THR A 29 8.55 -7.10 5.74
CA THR A 29 7.42 -6.73 6.61
C THR A 29 7.87 -6.40 8.02
N ARG A 30 8.79 -7.20 8.59
CA ARG A 30 9.35 -6.96 9.91
C ARG A 30 10.11 -5.63 9.98
N ALA A 31 10.94 -5.33 8.98
CA ALA A 31 11.65 -4.05 8.86
C ALA A 31 10.68 -2.87 8.75
N GLY A 32 9.62 -3.01 7.94
CA GLY A 32 8.59 -1.97 7.81
C GLY A 32 7.82 -1.70 9.09
N VAL A 33 7.46 -2.75 9.85
CA VAL A 33 6.80 -2.59 11.17
C VAL A 33 7.76 -1.97 12.18
N ALA A 34 9.05 -2.35 12.16
CA ALA A 34 10.07 -1.74 13.02
C ALA A 34 10.19 -0.24 12.74
N HIS A 35 10.35 0.13 11.48
CA HIS A 35 10.45 1.54 11.06
C HIS A 35 9.22 2.36 11.47
N GLN A 36 7.99 1.84 11.25
CA GLN A 36 6.76 2.51 11.71
C GLN A 36 6.73 2.67 13.23
N GLY A 37 7.19 1.67 13.96
CA GLY A 37 7.28 1.71 15.44
C GLY A 37 8.29 2.73 15.93
N GLU A 38 9.47 2.79 15.33
CA GLU A 38 10.51 3.77 15.64
C GLU A 38 10.07 5.20 15.36
N GLN A 39 9.42 5.42 14.23
CA GLN A 39 8.83 6.74 13.91
C GLN A 39 7.77 7.15 14.94
N ALA A 40 6.83 6.24 15.27
CA ALA A 40 5.81 6.52 16.27
C ALA A 40 6.42 6.80 17.66
N TRP A 41 7.43 6.05 18.05
CA TRP A 41 8.16 6.25 19.30
C TRP A 41 8.85 7.62 19.35
N ALA A 42 9.54 8.01 18.26
CA ALA A 42 10.20 9.30 18.17
C ALA A 42 9.19 10.47 18.15
N ASP A 43 8.06 10.30 17.46
CA ASP A 43 7.00 11.30 17.45
C ASP A 43 6.45 11.56 18.86
N TRP A 44 6.12 10.50 19.60
CA TRP A 44 5.67 10.64 20.99
C TRP A 44 6.69 11.33 21.89
N ARG A 45 7.99 10.97 21.77
CA ARG A 45 9.06 11.64 22.50
C ARG A 45 9.20 13.13 22.18
N ALA A 46 8.90 13.52 20.97
CA ALA A 46 8.92 14.90 20.50
C ALA A 46 7.59 15.63 20.75
N ALA A 47 6.73 15.10 21.63
CA ALA A 47 5.37 15.62 21.87
C ALA A 47 4.53 15.76 20.59
N ARG A 48 4.80 14.91 19.60
CA ARG A 48 3.98 14.76 18.40
C ARG A 48 3.17 13.48 18.49
N SER A 49 2.16 13.35 17.66
CA SER A 49 1.41 12.11 17.54
C SER A 49 1.51 11.56 16.12
N PRO A 50 1.18 10.27 15.92
CA PRO A 50 1.18 9.67 14.59
C PRO A 50 -0.01 10.11 13.72
N TRP A 51 -0.94 10.90 14.25
CA TRP A 51 -2.11 11.40 13.50
C TRP A 51 -1.85 12.83 13.02
N ARG A 52 -1.13 12.91 11.88
CA ARG A 52 -0.79 14.16 11.20
C ARG A 52 -1.12 14.02 9.73
N TRP A 53 -1.69 15.07 9.15
CA TRP A 53 -2.13 15.13 7.77
C TRP A 53 -1.57 16.36 7.09
N THR A 54 -0.75 16.15 6.07
CA THR A 54 -0.40 17.22 5.12
C THR A 54 -1.46 17.22 4.03
N LEU A 55 -2.15 18.33 3.87
CA LEU A 55 -3.31 18.45 3.01
C LEU A 55 -2.97 19.37 1.83
N ARG A 56 -2.67 18.79 0.68
CA ARG A 56 -2.28 19.51 -0.54
C ARG A 56 -3.17 19.17 -1.73
N GLN A 57 -3.73 17.98 -1.74
CA GLN A 57 -4.44 17.43 -2.89
C GLN A 57 -5.74 16.74 -2.45
N PRO A 58 -6.74 16.61 -3.33
CA PRO A 58 -8.00 15.94 -2.99
C PRO A 58 -7.80 14.54 -2.41
N ARG A 59 -6.80 13.79 -2.88
CA ARG A 59 -6.48 12.46 -2.38
C ARG A 59 -6.04 12.40 -0.91
N ASP A 60 -5.69 13.53 -0.29
CA ASP A 60 -5.27 13.58 1.11
C ASP A 60 -6.46 13.51 2.07
N VAL A 61 -7.67 13.68 1.56
CA VAL A 61 -8.92 13.48 2.31
C VAL A 61 -9.65 12.20 1.90
N VAL A 62 -10.56 11.74 2.76
CA VAL A 62 -11.36 10.52 2.52
C VAL A 62 -12.18 10.68 1.24
N ALA A 63 -12.16 9.65 0.39
CA ALA A 63 -12.83 9.58 -0.90
C ALA A 63 -12.43 10.69 -1.90
N SER A 64 -11.33 11.41 -1.66
CA SER A 64 -10.81 12.49 -2.51
C SER A 64 -11.82 13.60 -2.79
N ARG A 65 -12.78 13.82 -1.88
CA ARG A 65 -13.86 14.80 -2.04
C ARG A 65 -14.34 15.38 -0.70
N ALA A 66 -15.05 16.49 -0.77
CA ALA A 66 -15.93 16.93 0.29
C ALA A 66 -17.26 16.14 0.25
N PHE A 67 -17.84 15.90 1.41
CA PHE A 67 -19.20 15.38 1.55
C PHE A 67 -20.14 16.56 1.84
N GLY A 68 -21.05 16.84 0.92
CA GLY A 68 -21.95 18.01 0.96
C GLY A 68 -21.68 19.01 -0.15
N PRO A 69 -22.31 20.21 -0.11
CA PRO A 69 -22.27 21.19 -1.17
C PRO A 69 -20.92 21.93 -1.21
N GLY A 70 -19.96 21.37 -1.95
CA GLY A 70 -18.64 21.97 -2.14
C GLY A 70 -17.69 21.08 -2.91
N ARG A 71 -16.53 21.64 -3.25
CA ARG A 71 -15.47 20.94 -3.99
C ARG A 71 -14.14 21.10 -3.30
N VAL A 72 -13.28 20.07 -3.44
CA VAL A 72 -11.88 20.13 -3.07
C VAL A 72 -11.03 20.14 -4.31
N SER A 73 -9.98 20.95 -4.30
CA SER A 73 -9.00 21.05 -5.37
C SER A 73 -7.59 21.16 -4.81
N ALA A 74 -6.59 20.79 -5.60
CA ALA A 74 -5.20 21.03 -5.26
C ALA A 74 -4.92 22.53 -5.33
N GLY A 75 -4.21 23.06 -4.31
CA GLY A 75 -3.60 24.38 -4.34
C GLY A 75 -2.08 24.25 -4.36
N THR A 76 -1.35 25.37 -4.40
CA THR A 76 0.13 25.38 -4.43
C THR A 76 0.72 24.69 -3.21
N ASP A 77 0.23 25.02 -2.00
CA ASP A 77 0.75 24.49 -0.72
C ASP A 77 -0.34 23.93 0.19
N ALA A 78 -1.60 23.97 -0.23
CA ALA A 78 -2.74 23.64 0.60
C ALA A 78 -3.87 23.03 -0.21
N LEU A 79 -4.69 22.20 0.42
CA LEU A 79 -5.96 21.74 -0.13
C LEU A 79 -6.96 22.91 -0.12
N THR A 80 -7.44 23.30 -1.29
CA THR A 80 -8.47 24.33 -1.41
C THR A 80 -9.85 23.69 -1.35
N VAL A 81 -10.72 24.24 -0.49
CA VAL A 81 -12.11 23.85 -0.34
C VAL A 81 -13.00 25.04 -0.72
N ALA A 82 -13.83 24.86 -1.73
CA ALA A 82 -14.80 25.84 -2.20
C ALA A 82 -16.22 25.42 -1.82
N PHE A 83 -17.02 26.34 -1.28
CA PHE A 83 -18.38 26.12 -0.83
C PHE A 83 -19.39 26.50 -1.92
N ALA A 84 -20.40 25.66 -2.10
CA ALA A 84 -21.56 25.95 -2.94
C ALA A 84 -22.77 26.44 -2.11
N GLY A 85 -22.56 26.71 -0.82
CA GLY A 85 -23.57 27.11 0.16
C GLY A 85 -23.97 25.98 1.10
N GLY A 86 -23.97 26.24 2.43
CA GLY A 86 -24.31 25.25 3.44
C GLY A 86 -23.11 24.56 4.10
N ALA A 87 -23.36 23.42 4.75
CA ALA A 87 -22.34 22.66 5.47
C ALA A 87 -21.76 21.55 4.62
N LEU A 88 -20.43 21.45 4.62
CA LEU A 88 -19.70 20.31 4.03
C LEU A 88 -18.82 19.60 5.07
N GLN A 89 -18.43 18.37 4.81
CA GLN A 89 -17.56 17.59 5.68
C GLN A 89 -16.31 17.17 4.93
N LEU A 90 -15.16 17.28 5.58
CA LEU A 90 -13.87 16.76 5.15
C LEU A 90 -13.46 15.62 6.06
N GLY A 91 -13.31 14.43 5.51
CA GLY A 91 -12.83 13.26 6.26
C GLY A 91 -11.31 13.25 6.30
N LEU A 92 -10.72 13.21 7.49
CA LEU A 92 -9.29 12.99 7.67
C LEU A 92 -9.00 11.49 7.59
N ARG A 93 -8.01 11.09 6.79
CA ARG A 93 -7.67 9.66 6.59
C ARG A 93 -6.98 9.11 7.83
N LEU A 94 -7.55 8.10 8.43
CA LEU A 94 -6.98 7.40 9.57
C LEU A 94 -6.41 6.06 9.12
N ALA A 95 -5.08 5.92 9.12
CA ALA A 95 -4.41 4.63 8.85
C ALA A 95 -4.57 3.64 10.03
N ARG A 96 -4.86 4.17 11.20
CA ARG A 96 -5.24 3.45 12.43
C ARG A 96 -6.23 4.31 13.20
N PRO A 97 -7.08 3.75 14.08
CA PRO A 97 -7.93 4.55 14.94
C PRO A 97 -7.12 5.59 15.71
N ALA A 98 -7.68 6.78 15.94
CA ALA A 98 -7.01 7.80 16.74
C ALA A 98 -7.38 7.64 18.22
N SER A 99 -6.41 7.87 19.11
CA SER A 99 -6.65 8.01 20.55
C SER A 99 -6.81 9.49 20.89
N LEU A 100 -8.04 9.90 21.11
CA LEU A 100 -8.31 11.28 21.52
C LEU A 100 -7.95 11.53 23.00
N ARG A 101 -7.76 10.46 23.77
CA ARG A 101 -7.28 10.56 25.17
C ARG A 101 -5.82 11.01 25.22
N GLN A 102 -4.94 10.39 24.44
CA GLN A 102 -3.50 10.73 24.40
C GLN A 102 -3.20 11.95 23.54
N ALA A 103 -4.07 12.27 22.57
CA ALA A 103 -3.90 13.39 21.66
C ALA A 103 -5.22 14.20 21.56
N PRO A 104 -5.62 14.93 22.64
CA PRO A 104 -6.89 15.63 22.69
C PRO A 104 -6.89 16.96 21.96
N LEU A 105 -5.75 17.49 21.54
CA LEU A 105 -5.68 18.78 20.87
C LEU A 105 -5.70 18.60 19.35
N LEU A 106 -6.70 19.15 18.67
CA LEU A 106 -6.73 19.24 17.22
C LEU A 106 -6.10 20.55 16.77
N ALA A 107 -4.99 20.49 16.09
CA ALA A 107 -4.33 21.62 15.45
C ALA A 107 -4.70 21.66 13.96
N LEU A 108 -5.07 22.83 13.45
CA LEU A 108 -5.39 23.09 12.05
C LEU A 108 -4.59 24.28 11.55
N HIS A 109 -3.82 24.10 10.47
CA HIS A 109 -3.16 25.19 9.76
C HIS A 109 -3.96 25.54 8.51
N LEU A 110 -4.55 26.73 8.50
CA LEU A 110 -5.45 27.12 7.42
C LEU A 110 -5.42 28.64 7.12
N THR A 111 -5.81 28.98 5.89
CA THR A 111 -6.07 30.34 5.45
C THR A 111 -7.46 30.44 4.84
N ARG A 112 -8.12 31.56 4.94
CA ARG A 112 -9.48 31.77 4.42
C ARG A 112 -9.89 33.22 4.37
N SER A 113 -11.05 33.49 3.73
CA SER A 113 -11.56 34.82 3.47
C SER A 113 -12.53 35.33 4.54
N GLN A 114 -13.11 34.48 5.39
CA GLN A 114 -14.13 34.87 6.37
C GLN A 114 -14.26 33.86 7.53
N ALA A 115 -14.86 34.28 8.64
CA ALA A 115 -15.12 33.45 9.80
C ALA A 115 -16.23 32.43 9.51
N LEU A 116 -15.94 31.14 9.67
CA LEU A 116 -16.86 30.04 9.36
C LEU A 116 -17.11 29.13 10.57
N PRO A 117 -18.36 28.68 10.84
CA PRO A 117 -18.64 27.68 11.86
C PRO A 117 -17.93 26.36 11.59
N LEU A 118 -17.32 25.80 12.65
CA LEU A 118 -16.66 24.49 12.63
C LEU A 118 -17.32 23.55 13.64
N SER A 119 -17.60 22.35 13.22
CA SER A 119 -17.95 21.22 14.10
C SER A 119 -17.02 20.04 13.82
N ILE A 120 -16.77 19.24 14.85
CA ILE A 120 -15.97 18.02 14.76
C ILE A 120 -16.91 16.82 14.84
N ILE A 121 -16.76 15.88 13.91
CA ILE A 121 -17.54 14.64 13.86
C ILE A 121 -16.60 13.46 14.07
N VAL A 122 -16.93 12.62 15.03
CA VAL A 122 -16.18 11.42 15.37
C VAL A 122 -17.10 10.20 15.38
N ARG A 123 -16.61 9.07 14.87
CA ARG A 123 -17.20 7.75 15.14
C ARG A 123 -16.21 6.88 15.89
N ARG A 124 -16.64 6.21 16.93
CA ARG A 124 -15.81 5.28 17.75
C ARG A 124 -15.42 4.02 16.96
N THR A 125 -16.34 3.51 16.16
CA THR A 125 -16.16 2.49 15.12
C THR A 125 -16.84 2.98 13.84
N LEU A 126 -16.57 2.39 12.69
CA LEU A 126 -17.23 2.78 11.44
C LEU A 126 -18.75 2.54 11.47
N ALA A 127 -19.21 1.53 12.21
CA ALA A 127 -20.62 1.21 12.39
C ALA A 127 -21.31 2.01 13.51
N ALA A 128 -20.56 2.61 14.44
CA ALA A 128 -21.14 3.36 15.55
C ALA A 128 -21.80 4.67 15.08
N PRO A 129 -22.83 5.17 15.76
CA PRO A 129 -23.36 6.50 15.55
C PRO A 129 -22.29 7.57 15.68
N ALA A 130 -22.49 8.70 14.99
CA ALA A 130 -21.58 9.81 15.06
C ALA A 130 -21.76 10.62 16.35
N CYS A 131 -20.66 10.99 16.98
CA CYS A 131 -20.59 12.02 17.99
C CYS A 131 -20.21 13.35 17.31
N VAL A 132 -20.91 14.43 17.65
CA VAL A 132 -20.70 15.76 17.07
C VAL A 132 -20.45 16.76 18.18
N ALA A 133 -19.47 17.63 17.99
CA ALA A 133 -19.20 18.76 18.87
C ALA A 133 -18.99 20.04 18.07
N ALA A 134 -19.64 21.13 18.49
CA ALA A 134 -19.36 22.47 17.95
C ALA A 134 -18.02 22.96 18.47
N ALA A 135 -17.11 23.29 17.57
CA ALA A 135 -15.76 23.78 17.89
C ALA A 135 -15.64 25.31 17.77
N GLY A 136 -16.76 26.01 17.66
CA GLY A 136 -16.80 27.46 17.53
C GLY A 136 -16.69 27.94 16.08
N ARG A 137 -16.09 29.11 15.89
CA ARG A 137 -15.89 29.72 14.57
C ARG A 137 -14.39 29.71 14.22
N LEU A 138 -14.12 29.34 13.04
CA LEU A 138 -12.80 29.51 12.48
C LEU A 138 -12.50 31.03 12.34
N PRO A 139 -11.37 31.64 12.76
CA PRO A 139 -11.06 33.07 12.63
C PRO A 139 -10.90 33.50 11.15
N ALA A 140 -11.07 34.81 10.82
CA ALA A 140 -11.04 35.32 9.43
C ALA A 140 -9.63 35.46 8.81
N THR A 141 -8.55 35.22 9.56
CA THR A 141 -7.17 35.38 9.11
C THR A 141 -6.44 34.05 9.00
N ALA A 142 -5.30 34.00 8.32
CA ALA A 142 -4.41 32.87 8.35
C ALA A 142 -4.01 32.54 9.79
N ALA A 143 -4.24 31.30 10.23
CA ALA A 143 -3.96 30.93 11.61
C ALA A 143 -3.68 29.46 11.81
N THR A 144 -2.90 29.19 12.84
CA THR A 144 -2.87 27.88 13.50
C THR A 144 -3.95 27.88 14.58
N LEU A 145 -5.02 27.15 14.34
CA LEU A 145 -6.09 26.97 15.32
C LEU A 145 -5.80 25.71 16.15
N ARG A 146 -5.83 25.83 17.47
CA ARG A 146 -5.77 24.69 18.39
C ARG A 146 -7.12 24.56 19.09
N ILE A 147 -7.70 23.36 19.02
CA ILE A 147 -9.01 23.03 19.58
C ILE A 147 -8.80 21.94 20.62
N ASP A 148 -9.13 22.21 21.87
CA ASP A 148 -9.17 21.19 22.90
C ASP A 148 -10.47 20.38 22.77
N LEU A 149 -10.34 19.15 22.24
CA LEU A 149 -11.48 18.25 22.03
C LEU A 149 -12.11 17.80 23.36
N ALA A 150 -11.35 17.81 24.46
CA ALA A 150 -11.85 17.46 25.79
C ALA A 150 -12.75 18.55 26.37
N ALA A 151 -12.52 19.81 26.02
CA ALA A 151 -13.33 20.94 26.47
C ALA A 151 -14.64 21.11 25.67
N LEU A 152 -14.81 20.38 24.55
CA LEU A 152 -16.00 20.50 23.72
C LEU A 152 -17.20 19.76 24.34
N ARG A 153 -18.40 20.31 24.11
CA ARG A 153 -19.66 19.64 24.44
C ARG A 153 -20.04 18.65 23.34
N TRP A 154 -19.86 17.38 23.60
CA TRP A 154 -20.16 16.32 22.66
C TRP A 154 -21.63 15.90 22.73
N ARG A 155 -22.22 15.62 21.58
CA ARG A 155 -23.55 15.02 21.41
C ARG A 155 -23.38 13.69 20.67
N CYS A 156 -23.58 12.58 21.38
CA CYS A 156 -23.53 11.22 20.88
C CYS A 156 -24.93 10.59 21.06
N ALA A 157 -25.43 9.90 20.04
CA ALA A 157 -26.76 9.27 20.12
C ALA A 157 -26.81 8.06 21.09
N ASP A 158 -25.67 7.41 21.30
CA ASP A 158 -25.53 6.11 22.00
C ASP A 158 -24.58 6.17 23.21
N ALA A 159 -24.20 7.34 23.68
CA ALA A 159 -23.20 7.48 24.74
C ALA A 159 -23.39 8.80 25.53
N PRO A 160 -22.82 8.88 26.75
CA PRO A 160 -22.77 10.12 27.51
C PRO A 160 -22.16 11.27 26.69
N ALA A 161 -22.52 12.50 27.06
CA ALA A 161 -22.06 13.75 26.42
C ALA A 161 -20.59 14.08 26.76
N VAL A 162 -19.72 13.06 26.70
CA VAL A 162 -18.27 13.19 26.94
C VAL A 162 -17.48 12.93 25.67
N MET A 163 -16.26 13.43 25.61
CA MET A 163 -15.36 13.22 24.48
C MET A 163 -15.17 11.72 24.21
N PRO A 164 -15.36 11.26 22.95
CA PRO A 164 -15.02 9.90 22.59
C PRO A 164 -13.53 9.63 22.81
N VAL A 165 -13.20 8.59 23.55
CA VAL A 165 -11.80 8.22 23.83
C VAL A 165 -11.05 7.81 22.59
N ARG A 166 -11.79 7.32 21.57
CA ARG A 166 -11.24 6.74 20.33
C ARG A 166 -12.04 7.23 19.13
N ALA A 167 -11.33 7.43 18.00
CA ALA A 167 -11.93 7.77 16.72
C ALA A 167 -11.48 6.76 15.65
N ALA A 168 -12.42 6.02 15.06
CA ALA A 168 -12.21 5.28 13.82
C ALA A 168 -12.53 6.14 12.59
N MET A 169 -13.27 7.24 12.78
CA MET A 169 -13.54 8.26 11.76
C MET A 169 -13.46 9.64 12.42
N LEU A 170 -12.78 10.56 11.75
CA LEU A 170 -12.68 11.96 12.15
C LEU A 170 -13.01 12.85 10.94
N ARG A 171 -13.99 13.75 11.08
CA ARG A 171 -14.37 14.71 10.05
C ARG A 171 -14.43 16.14 10.60
N LEU A 172 -14.03 17.07 9.78
CA LEU A 172 -14.24 18.50 9.98
C LEU A 172 -15.52 18.89 9.22
N GLN A 173 -16.56 19.34 9.92
CA GLN A 173 -17.74 19.90 9.30
C GLN A 173 -17.65 21.41 9.36
N ILE A 174 -17.70 22.05 8.20
CA ILE A 174 -17.56 23.50 8.07
C ILE A 174 -18.76 24.01 7.29
N ALA A 175 -19.42 25.06 7.80
CA ALA A 175 -20.51 25.69 7.09
C ALA A 175 -20.07 27.04 6.52
N GLY A 176 -20.45 27.31 5.26
CA GLY A 176 -20.08 28.52 4.57
C GLY A 176 -21.08 28.91 3.50
N PRO A 177 -21.17 30.24 3.17
CA PRO A 177 -21.96 30.71 2.05
C PRO A 177 -21.35 30.26 0.73
N ALA A 178 -22.14 30.31 -0.35
CA ALA A 178 -21.65 30.05 -1.70
C ALA A 178 -20.50 31.00 -2.04
N GLY A 179 -19.45 30.49 -2.69
CA GLY A 179 -18.26 31.26 -3.05
C GLY A 179 -17.20 31.37 -1.93
N ALA A 180 -17.50 31.00 -0.69
CA ALA A 180 -16.49 30.94 0.37
C ALA A 180 -15.40 29.94 0.02
N ARG A 181 -14.15 30.24 0.45
CA ARG A 181 -13.00 29.36 0.22
C ARG A 181 -12.16 29.22 1.49
N ILE A 182 -11.59 28.01 1.67
CA ILE A 182 -10.62 27.70 2.71
C ILE A 182 -9.43 27.01 2.04
N ALA A 183 -8.22 27.39 2.42
CA ALA A 183 -7.03 26.63 2.12
C ALA A 183 -6.55 25.95 3.42
N LEU A 184 -6.57 24.62 3.46
CA LEU A 184 -6.17 23.80 4.59
C LEU A 184 -4.83 23.11 4.29
N ARG A 185 -3.77 23.49 5.03
CA ARG A 185 -2.40 22.99 4.82
C ARG A 185 -2.10 21.73 5.61
N GLU A 186 -2.47 21.76 6.87
CA GLU A 186 -2.13 20.69 7.81
C GLU A 186 -3.23 20.53 8.85
N ALA A 187 -3.45 19.30 9.26
CA ALA A 187 -4.20 18.95 10.46
C ALA A 187 -3.36 17.98 11.30
N ALA A 188 -3.44 18.08 12.62
CA ALA A 188 -2.75 17.18 13.53
C ALA A 188 -3.55 17.00 14.82
N LEU A 189 -3.55 15.78 15.36
CA LEU A 189 -3.90 15.56 16.75
C LEU A 189 -2.63 15.68 17.59
N LEU A 190 -2.64 16.43 18.66
CA LEU A 190 -1.46 16.66 19.51
C LEU A 190 -1.75 16.27 20.96
N PRO A 191 -0.78 15.78 21.72
CA PRO A 191 -0.90 15.59 23.14
C PRO A 191 -1.01 16.95 23.85
N ALA A 192 -1.76 17.02 24.94
CA ALA A 192 -1.87 18.23 25.77
C ALA A 192 -0.61 18.48 26.60
N ALA A 193 0.13 17.44 26.93
CA ALA A 193 1.40 17.46 27.67
C ALA A 193 2.32 16.36 27.12
N PRO A 194 3.63 16.40 27.40
CA PRO A 194 4.54 15.31 27.06
C PRO A 194 4.01 13.97 27.59
N VAL A 195 3.94 12.97 26.72
CA VAL A 195 3.40 11.65 27.06
C VAL A 195 4.55 10.72 27.46
N ALA A 196 4.43 10.07 28.61
CA ALA A 196 5.38 9.05 29.03
C ALA A 196 5.23 7.80 28.15
N LEU A 197 6.35 7.27 27.68
CA LEU A 197 6.42 5.97 27.01
C LEU A 197 6.79 4.90 28.04
N THR A 198 6.09 3.77 28.04
CA THR A 198 6.49 2.64 28.92
C THR A 198 7.81 2.02 28.44
N ALA A 199 8.50 1.32 29.34
CA ALA A 199 9.47 0.32 28.90
C ALA A 199 8.78 -0.70 27.97
N PRO A 200 9.50 -1.30 27.00
CA PRO A 200 8.91 -2.28 26.10
C PRO A 200 8.30 -3.47 26.85
N LEU A 201 7.02 -3.71 26.64
CA LEU A 201 6.26 -4.81 27.23
C LEU A 201 6.25 -6.01 26.28
N SER A 202 6.27 -7.22 26.81
CA SER A 202 5.94 -8.39 26.01
C SER A 202 4.46 -8.37 25.62
N TRP A 203 4.11 -9.08 24.55
CA TRP A 203 2.73 -9.22 24.09
C TRP A 203 1.79 -9.78 25.18
N SER A 204 2.27 -10.76 25.94
CA SER A 204 1.52 -11.36 27.06
C SER A 204 1.33 -10.38 28.21
N ALA A 205 2.38 -9.67 28.61
CA ALA A 205 2.32 -8.66 29.64
C ALA A 205 1.35 -7.53 29.29
N TRP A 206 1.41 -7.02 28.06
CA TRP A 206 0.46 -6.00 27.59
C TRP A 206 -0.98 -6.52 27.59
N ARG A 207 -1.22 -7.77 27.17
CA ARG A 207 -2.56 -8.36 27.19
C ARG A 207 -3.16 -8.48 28.58
N ALA A 208 -2.33 -8.78 29.57
CA ALA A 208 -2.74 -8.93 30.97
C ALA A 208 -2.90 -7.56 31.67
N ALA A 209 -2.20 -6.52 31.18
CA ALA A 209 -2.26 -5.19 31.81
C ALA A 209 -3.59 -4.49 31.54
N ALA A 210 -4.09 -3.75 32.53
CA ALA A 210 -5.14 -2.74 32.29
C ALA A 210 -4.61 -1.63 31.38
N PRO A 211 -5.47 -0.97 30.55
CA PRO A 211 -5.05 0.16 29.76
C PRO A 211 -4.43 1.26 30.63
N ALA A 212 -3.19 1.58 30.42
CA ALA A 212 -2.51 2.60 31.21
C ALA A 212 -3.10 3.99 30.99
N MET A 213 -3.44 4.67 32.08
CA MET A 213 -3.91 6.05 32.04
C MET A 213 -2.69 6.98 31.98
N GLY A 214 -2.57 7.77 30.93
CA GLY A 214 -1.53 8.81 30.84
C GLY A 214 -0.17 8.38 30.26
N SER A 215 0.02 7.11 29.89
CA SER A 215 1.22 6.65 29.19
C SER A 215 0.89 5.96 27.86
N VAL A 216 1.86 5.94 26.94
CA VAL A 216 1.78 5.21 25.67
C VAL A 216 2.55 3.91 25.80
N PRO A 217 1.92 2.74 25.69
CA PRO A 217 2.62 1.48 25.79
C PRO A 217 3.48 1.22 24.55
N VAL A 218 4.70 0.76 24.80
CA VAL A 218 5.58 0.20 23.78
C VAL A 218 5.47 -1.32 23.88
N VAL A 219 5.13 -2.01 22.78
CA VAL A 219 4.80 -3.45 22.83
C VAL A 219 5.59 -4.23 21.80
N TRP A 220 6.26 -5.28 22.23
CA TRP A 220 6.92 -6.24 21.36
C TRP A 220 5.94 -7.27 20.83
N LEU A 221 5.89 -7.37 19.49
CA LEU A 221 5.10 -8.33 18.75
C LEU A 221 5.91 -9.59 18.47
N PRO A 222 5.55 -10.76 19.03
CA PRO A 222 6.35 -11.98 18.94
C PRO A 222 6.23 -12.71 17.58
N ALA A 223 5.21 -12.41 16.76
CA ALA A 223 5.01 -13.12 15.51
C ALA A 223 6.17 -12.91 14.51
N ARG A 224 6.59 -14.01 13.88
CA ARG A 224 7.65 -14.03 12.88
C ARG A 224 7.10 -13.91 11.44
N PHE A 225 5.89 -14.42 11.19
CA PHE A 225 5.25 -14.40 9.87
C PHE A 225 4.51 -13.10 9.63
N SER A 226 4.65 -12.52 8.43
CA SER A 226 4.11 -11.22 8.01
C SER A 226 2.64 -11.02 8.37
N SER A 227 1.78 -11.96 7.98
CA SER A 227 0.33 -11.84 8.22
C SER A 227 0.00 -11.83 9.72
N ARG A 228 0.64 -12.67 10.50
CA ARG A 228 0.44 -12.73 11.96
C ARG A 228 1.04 -11.50 12.67
N LEU A 229 2.20 -11.02 12.22
CA LEU A 229 2.82 -9.80 12.77
C LEU A 229 1.89 -8.59 12.58
N LEU A 230 1.38 -8.40 11.37
CA LEU A 230 0.43 -7.33 11.08
C LEU A 230 -0.90 -7.51 11.83
N ALA A 231 -1.42 -8.75 11.94
CA ALA A 231 -2.63 -9.02 12.71
C ALA A 231 -2.46 -8.68 14.20
N GLN A 232 -1.29 -8.98 14.79
CA GLN A 232 -0.96 -8.58 16.17
C GLN A 232 -0.87 -7.06 16.31
N ARG A 233 -0.19 -6.37 15.37
CA ARG A 233 -0.13 -4.91 15.36
C ARG A 233 -1.53 -4.29 15.32
N ASP A 234 -2.40 -4.79 14.46
CA ASP A 234 -3.76 -4.24 14.33
C ASP A 234 -4.62 -4.58 15.54
N ALA A 235 -4.45 -5.75 16.15
CA ALA A 235 -5.10 -6.08 17.41
C ALA A 235 -4.64 -5.15 18.54
N LEU A 236 -3.33 -4.81 18.58
CA LEU A 236 -2.79 -3.82 19.48
C LEU A 236 -3.47 -2.45 19.28
N TRP A 237 -3.51 -1.96 18.06
CA TRP A 237 -4.11 -0.65 17.75
C TRP A 237 -5.63 -0.61 17.88
N ARG A 238 -6.31 -1.76 17.74
CA ARG A 238 -7.75 -1.84 18.07
C ARG A 238 -8.02 -1.67 19.55
N ARG A 239 -7.15 -2.17 20.43
CA ARG A 239 -7.28 -2.01 21.88
C ARG A 239 -6.70 -0.70 22.38
N ASP A 240 -5.51 -0.36 21.91
CA ASP A 240 -4.74 0.81 22.30
C ASP A 240 -4.18 1.53 21.06
N PRO A 241 -4.95 2.47 20.51
CA PRO A 241 -4.57 3.15 19.27
C PRO A 241 -3.26 3.95 19.35
N ALA A 242 -2.87 4.40 20.53
CA ALA A 242 -1.63 5.16 20.74
C ALA A 242 -0.39 4.27 20.80
N ALA A 243 -0.56 2.97 21.07
CA ALA A 243 0.54 2.05 21.30
C ALA A 243 1.60 2.06 20.19
N VAL A 244 2.86 1.97 20.60
CA VAL A 244 4.01 1.75 19.73
C VAL A 244 4.21 0.26 19.54
N ALA A 245 4.08 -0.21 18.30
CA ALA A 245 4.24 -1.61 17.93
C ALA A 245 5.67 -1.84 17.41
N LEU A 246 6.42 -2.73 18.02
CA LEU A 246 7.76 -3.13 17.60
C LEU A 246 7.85 -4.64 17.42
N PRO A 247 8.54 -5.17 16.42
CA PRO A 247 8.84 -6.60 16.36
C PRO A 247 9.71 -7.00 17.57
N ALA A 248 9.51 -8.21 18.09
CA ALA A 248 10.27 -8.70 19.25
C ALA A 248 11.80 -8.59 19.02
N GLY A 249 12.52 -8.09 20.03
CA GLY A 249 13.97 -7.89 19.99
C GLY A 249 14.43 -6.61 19.26
N VAL A 250 13.52 -5.81 18.74
CA VAL A 250 13.85 -4.47 18.21
C VAL A 250 13.74 -3.47 19.34
N MET A 251 14.83 -2.76 19.59
CA MET A 251 14.85 -1.61 20.51
C MET A 251 14.65 -0.34 19.70
N PRO A 252 13.76 0.57 20.13
CA PRO A 252 13.55 1.81 19.41
C PRO A 252 14.81 2.68 19.49
N HIS A 253 15.26 3.15 18.35
CA HIS A 253 16.33 4.12 18.21
C HIS A 253 15.74 5.46 17.78
N ALA A 254 16.41 6.55 18.10
CA ALA A 254 16.04 7.84 17.52
C ALA A 254 16.26 7.71 16.00
N PRO A 255 15.22 7.96 15.17
CA PRO A 255 15.41 7.93 13.74
C PRO A 255 16.49 8.93 13.36
N ALA A 256 17.37 8.56 12.44
CA ALA A 256 18.29 9.50 11.83
C ALA A 256 17.48 10.69 11.30
N ALA A 257 18.03 11.89 11.40
CA ALA A 257 17.42 13.08 10.83
C ALA A 257 17.03 12.79 9.38
N PRO A 258 15.83 13.22 8.92
CA PRO A 258 15.41 12.97 7.56
C PRO A 258 16.49 13.47 6.62
N ALA A 259 16.98 12.60 5.74
CA ALA A 259 17.98 12.98 4.76
C ALA A 259 17.40 14.12 3.93
N THR A 260 18.08 15.25 3.90
CA THR A 260 17.66 16.44 3.13
C THR A 260 17.79 16.22 1.62
N MET A 261 18.50 15.17 1.22
CA MET A 261 18.73 14.84 -0.19
C MET A 261 17.53 14.08 -0.79
N PRO A 262 17.14 14.42 -2.02
CA PRO A 262 16.04 13.77 -2.71
C PRO A 262 16.47 12.40 -3.29
N TRP A 263 16.92 11.49 -2.43
CA TRP A 263 17.47 10.19 -2.82
C TRP A 263 16.56 9.42 -3.78
N ASP A 264 15.25 9.48 -3.57
CA ASP A 264 14.28 8.79 -4.44
C ASP A 264 14.38 9.27 -5.89
N TRP A 265 14.54 10.59 -6.12
CA TRP A 265 14.70 11.13 -7.47
C TRP A 265 16.03 10.75 -8.11
N ILE A 266 17.10 10.65 -7.31
CA ILE A 266 18.39 10.14 -7.79
C ILE A 266 18.26 8.69 -8.23
N VAL A 267 17.61 7.85 -7.41
CA VAL A 267 17.36 6.43 -7.75
C VAL A 267 16.50 6.31 -9.01
N ILE A 268 15.46 7.14 -9.16
CA ILE A 268 14.62 7.18 -10.36
C ILE A 268 15.43 7.58 -11.59
N ALA A 269 16.31 8.60 -11.48
CA ALA A 269 17.17 9.03 -12.56
C ALA A 269 18.18 7.94 -12.97
N LEU A 270 18.80 7.26 -11.99
CA LEU A 270 19.69 6.12 -12.24
C LEU A 270 18.97 4.94 -12.88
N CYS A 271 17.73 4.68 -12.47
CA CYS A 271 16.87 3.68 -13.10
C CYS A 271 16.61 4.03 -14.57
N ALA A 272 16.24 5.26 -14.88
CA ALA A 272 16.01 5.73 -16.26
C ALA A 272 17.31 5.65 -17.10
N LEU A 273 18.45 6.02 -16.52
CA LEU A 273 19.75 5.90 -17.18
C LEU A 273 20.08 4.43 -17.49
N LEU A 274 19.89 3.52 -16.52
CA LEU A 274 20.12 2.08 -16.74
C LEU A 274 19.22 1.54 -17.85
N MET A 275 17.95 1.94 -17.90
CA MET A 275 17.02 1.56 -18.97
C MET A 275 17.48 2.07 -20.34
N LEU A 276 17.98 3.30 -20.41
CA LEU A 276 18.54 3.87 -21.64
C LEU A 276 19.80 3.11 -22.08
N LEU A 277 20.70 2.77 -21.16
CA LEU A 277 21.90 1.99 -21.43
C LEU A 277 21.53 0.57 -21.89
N ALA A 278 20.56 -0.07 -21.22
CA ALA A 278 20.07 -1.38 -21.60
C ALA A 278 19.40 -1.40 -22.99
N TRP A 279 18.68 -0.33 -23.36
CA TRP A 279 18.13 -0.19 -24.71
C TRP A 279 19.21 -0.08 -25.77
N ARG A 280 20.32 0.60 -25.47
CA ARG A 280 21.47 0.73 -26.39
C ARG A 280 22.43 -0.45 -26.36
N ALA A 281 22.32 -1.34 -25.37
CA ALA A 281 23.22 -2.47 -25.16
C ALA A 281 23.46 -3.35 -26.40
N PRO A 282 22.46 -3.65 -27.27
CA PRO A 282 22.70 -4.46 -28.48
C PRO A 282 23.69 -3.85 -29.47
N ARG A 283 24.02 -2.56 -29.36
CA ARG A 283 25.03 -1.88 -30.21
C ARG A 283 26.44 -2.14 -29.72
N HIS A 284 26.63 -2.54 -28.45
CA HIS A 284 27.94 -2.62 -27.79
C HIS A 284 28.23 -4.00 -27.19
N LEU A 285 27.17 -4.79 -26.95
CA LEU A 285 27.25 -6.11 -26.35
C LEU A 285 26.78 -7.19 -27.32
N THR A 286 27.17 -8.42 -27.07
CA THR A 286 26.55 -9.57 -27.75
C THR A 286 25.07 -9.67 -27.34
N GLN A 287 24.26 -10.30 -28.20
CA GLN A 287 22.79 -10.29 -28.03
C GLN A 287 22.30 -10.85 -26.69
N ARG A 288 22.88 -11.97 -26.20
CA ARG A 288 22.42 -12.61 -24.95
C ARG A 288 22.53 -11.73 -23.71
N PRO A 289 23.69 -11.12 -23.37
CA PRO A 289 23.77 -10.22 -22.21
C PRO A 289 22.95 -8.94 -22.41
N ALA A 290 22.78 -8.46 -23.66
CA ALA A 290 21.90 -7.33 -23.93
C ALA A 290 20.44 -7.63 -23.58
N TRP A 291 19.90 -8.80 -23.98
CA TRP A 291 18.55 -9.22 -23.62
C TRP A 291 18.36 -9.42 -22.11
N LEU A 292 19.35 -10.00 -21.43
CA LEU A 292 19.32 -10.13 -19.98
C LEU A 292 19.25 -8.77 -19.31
N LEU A 293 20.09 -7.82 -19.72
CA LEU A 293 20.10 -6.46 -19.18
C LEU A 293 18.78 -5.74 -19.45
N GLN A 294 18.19 -5.87 -20.63
CA GLN A 294 16.88 -5.32 -20.98
C GLN A 294 15.76 -5.90 -20.12
N ALA A 295 15.75 -7.22 -19.88
CA ALA A 295 14.76 -7.88 -19.04
C ALA A 295 14.82 -7.39 -17.59
N LEU A 296 16.03 -7.27 -17.03
CA LEU A 296 16.23 -6.77 -15.66
C LEU A 296 15.86 -5.28 -15.54
N ALA A 297 16.29 -4.46 -16.52
CA ALA A 297 15.96 -3.05 -16.55
C ALA A 297 14.44 -2.79 -16.65
N ALA A 298 13.70 -3.62 -17.39
CA ALA A 298 12.25 -3.50 -17.51
C ALA A 298 11.53 -3.78 -16.18
N MET A 299 12.06 -4.68 -15.33
CA MET A 299 11.47 -4.97 -14.01
C MET A 299 11.90 -3.99 -12.92
N LEU A 300 13.01 -3.31 -13.09
CA LEU A 300 13.60 -2.46 -12.04
C LEU A 300 12.63 -1.40 -11.50
N PRO A 301 11.90 -0.61 -12.32
CA PRO A 301 10.97 0.39 -11.79
C PRO A 301 9.85 -0.22 -10.94
N VAL A 302 9.33 -1.41 -11.34
CA VAL A 302 8.29 -2.12 -10.60
C VAL A 302 8.83 -2.60 -9.25
N LEU A 303 10.06 -3.11 -9.23
CA LEU A 303 10.73 -3.54 -8.00
C LEU A 303 11.00 -2.35 -7.08
N LEU A 304 11.43 -1.20 -7.60
CA LEU A 304 11.63 0.01 -6.80
C LEU A 304 10.33 0.44 -6.09
N VAL A 305 9.19 0.41 -6.78
CA VAL A 305 7.88 0.68 -6.15
C VAL A 305 7.55 -0.38 -5.10
N ALA A 306 7.76 -1.66 -5.39
CA ALA A 306 7.48 -2.75 -4.45
C ALA A 306 8.36 -2.68 -3.19
N PHE A 307 9.61 -2.20 -3.31
CA PHE A 307 10.55 -2.03 -2.20
C PHE A 307 10.46 -0.67 -1.51
N GLY A 308 9.51 0.19 -1.88
CA GLY A 308 9.14 1.38 -1.13
C GLY A 308 9.71 2.70 -1.63
N ILE A 309 10.25 2.76 -2.86
CA ILE A 309 10.56 4.05 -3.49
C ILE A 309 9.26 4.73 -3.91
N GLY A 310 9.00 5.88 -3.32
CA GLY A 310 7.73 6.60 -3.44
C GLY A 310 6.76 6.33 -2.28
N ASP A 311 5.82 7.26 -2.06
CA ASP A 311 4.75 7.06 -1.08
C ASP A 311 3.73 6.06 -1.65
N SER A 312 3.54 5.00 -0.94
CA SER A 312 2.76 3.87 -1.38
C SER A 312 1.32 3.88 -0.89
N GLN A 313 0.97 4.72 0.06
CA GLN A 313 -0.42 4.84 0.52
C GLN A 313 -1.28 5.60 -0.48
N THR A 314 -0.68 6.56 -1.19
CA THR A 314 -1.33 7.26 -2.31
C THR A 314 -0.37 7.24 -3.51
N PRO A 315 -0.85 7.01 -4.76
CA PRO A 315 0.00 7.16 -5.92
C PRO A 315 0.61 8.56 -5.92
N ASP A 316 1.89 8.65 -5.57
CA ASP A 316 2.63 9.91 -5.61
C ASP A 316 3.29 10.09 -7.00
N LEU A 317 3.90 11.24 -7.22
CA LEU A 317 4.58 11.53 -8.48
C LEU A 317 5.72 10.55 -8.75
N ARG A 318 6.40 10.04 -7.72
CA ARG A 318 7.54 9.13 -7.82
C ARG A 318 7.12 7.74 -8.30
N SER A 319 6.14 7.14 -7.64
CA SER A 319 5.58 5.85 -8.07
C SER A 319 4.89 5.95 -9.43
N GLY A 320 4.21 7.06 -9.73
CA GLY A 320 3.66 7.34 -11.04
C GLY A 320 4.74 7.42 -12.12
N THR A 321 5.85 8.10 -11.86
CA THR A 321 7.00 8.18 -12.77
C THR A 321 7.62 6.80 -13.02
N LEU A 322 7.84 6.00 -11.98
CA LEU A 322 8.39 4.65 -12.12
C LEU A 322 7.49 3.72 -12.95
N ILE A 323 6.17 3.76 -12.72
CA ILE A 323 5.20 2.98 -13.50
C ILE A 323 5.21 3.44 -14.96
N THR A 324 5.25 4.76 -15.21
CA THR A 324 5.32 5.32 -16.58
C THR A 324 6.61 4.92 -17.28
N LEU A 325 7.75 4.95 -16.58
CA LEU A 325 9.04 4.47 -17.10
C LEU A 325 8.96 2.98 -17.47
N ALA A 326 8.41 2.12 -16.58
CA ALA A 326 8.27 0.69 -16.86
C ALA A 326 7.46 0.43 -18.14
N LEU A 327 6.28 1.08 -18.25
CA LEU A 327 5.38 0.90 -19.38
C LEU A 327 5.95 1.51 -20.68
N GLY A 328 6.52 2.71 -20.60
CA GLY A 328 7.16 3.37 -21.75
C GLY A 328 8.34 2.56 -22.28
N TYR A 329 9.17 2.02 -21.39
CA TYR A 329 10.27 1.16 -21.76
C TYR A 329 9.80 -0.18 -22.35
N ALA A 330 8.79 -0.80 -21.75
CA ALA A 330 8.21 -2.02 -22.29
C ALA A 330 7.65 -1.81 -23.71
N LEU A 331 6.98 -0.69 -23.95
CA LEU A 331 6.49 -0.31 -25.27
C LEU A 331 7.64 -0.06 -26.25
N LEU A 332 8.66 0.72 -25.84
CA LEU A 332 9.86 0.99 -26.64
C LEU A 332 10.54 -0.32 -27.06
N LEU A 333 10.75 -1.25 -26.14
CA LEU A 333 11.34 -2.56 -26.43
C LEU A 333 10.48 -3.42 -27.36
N THR A 334 9.16 -3.26 -27.34
CA THR A 334 8.24 -4.02 -28.19
C THR A 334 8.16 -3.43 -29.60
N LEU A 335 8.18 -2.10 -29.72
CA LEU A 335 8.18 -1.41 -31.02
C LEU A 335 9.51 -1.61 -31.80
N HIS A 336 10.62 -1.81 -31.09
CA HIS A 336 11.93 -2.09 -31.67
C HIS A 336 12.33 -3.55 -31.45
N GLU A 337 11.37 -4.44 -31.68
CA GLU A 337 11.55 -5.86 -31.39
C GLU A 337 12.58 -6.50 -32.30
N ASP A 338 13.49 -7.28 -31.69
CA ASP A 338 14.45 -8.10 -32.41
C ASP A 338 13.73 -9.32 -33.01
N ALA A 339 13.93 -9.55 -34.32
CA ALA A 339 13.38 -10.71 -35.04
C ALA A 339 13.82 -12.07 -34.44
N ALA A 340 14.92 -12.09 -33.67
CA ALA A 340 15.39 -13.28 -32.96
C ALA A 340 14.53 -13.64 -31.76
N LEU A 341 13.69 -12.75 -31.26
CA LEU A 341 12.76 -13.04 -30.18
C LEU A 341 11.58 -13.85 -30.70
N ARG A 342 11.15 -14.84 -29.90
CA ARG A 342 10.01 -15.69 -30.28
C ARG A 342 8.75 -14.84 -30.51
N PRO A 343 7.98 -15.14 -31.57
CA PRO A 343 6.74 -14.42 -31.85
C PRO A 343 5.72 -14.60 -30.73
N TRP A 344 4.91 -13.61 -30.52
CA TRP A 344 3.78 -13.63 -29.59
C TRP A 344 2.55 -13.00 -30.25
N HIS A 345 1.39 -13.28 -29.68
CA HIS A 345 0.12 -12.73 -30.18
C HIS A 345 -0.88 -12.55 -29.02
N TRP A 346 -1.80 -11.62 -29.19
CA TRP A 346 -2.86 -11.42 -28.21
C TRP A 346 -3.79 -12.63 -28.14
N LEU A 347 -4.28 -13.08 -29.28
CA LEU A 347 -5.26 -14.15 -29.43
C LEU A 347 -4.61 -15.42 -29.97
N GLY A 348 -5.12 -16.57 -29.59
CA GLY A 348 -4.65 -17.86 -30.11
C GLY A 348 -4.67 -18.96 -29.07
N ALA A 349 -4.23 -20.14 -29.51
CA ALA A 349 -4.17 -21.34 -28.66
C ALA A 349 -5.48 -21.69 -27.92
N TRP A 350 -6.63 -21.39 -28.52
CA TRP A 350 -7.96 -21.54 -27.90
C TRP A 350 -8.25 -22.95 -27.38
N ARG A 351 -7.77 -24.00 -28.05
CA ARG A 351 -7.92 -25.39 -27.60
C ARG A 351 -7.23 -25.68 -26.28
N ALA A 352 -6.22 -24.91 -25.91
CA ALA A 352 -5.48 -25.05 -24.66
C ALA A 352 -5.66 -23.85 -23.73
N ALA A 353 -6.57 -22.92 -24.05
CA ALA A 353 -6.80 -21.68 -23.29
C ALA A 353 -7.34 -21.92 -21.87
N TRP A 354 -7.90 -23.10 -21.60
CA TRP A 354 -8.33 -23.51 -20.26
C TRP A 354 -7.16 -23.79 -19.29
N LEU A 355 -5.98 -24.18 -19.80
CA LEU A 355 -4.81 -24.47 -18.95
C LEU A 355 -4.35 -23.25 -18.11
N PRO A 356 -4.23 -22.03 -18.65
CA PRO A 356 -3.92 -20.86 -17.85
C PRO A 356 -4.91 -20.57 -16.71
N LEU A 357 -6.15 -21.08 -16.81
CA LEU A 357 -7.18 -20.87 -15.79
C LEU A 357 -6.95 -21.72 -14.50
N LEU A 358 -6.06 -22.71 -14.50
CA LEU A 358 -5.83 -23.52 -13.29
C LEU A 358 -5.59 -22.72 -12.01
N PRO A 359 -4.74 -21.67 -11.95
CA PRO A 359 -4.61 -20.84 -10.77
C PRO A 359 -5.92 -20.14 -10.38
N ALA A 360 -6.75 -19.76 -11.37
CA ALA A 360 -8.06 -19.17 -11.11
C ALA A 360 -9.06 -20.21 -10.56
N VAL A 361 -9.02 -21.44 -11.03
CA VAL A 361 -9.81 -22.56 -10.50
C VAL A 361 -9.45 -22.81 -9.04
N LEU A 362 -8.15 -22.87 -8.71
CA LEU A 362 -7.69 -22.99 -7.32
C LEU A 362 -8.15 -21.81 -6.47
N ALA A 363 -8.06 -20.59 -6.98
CA ALA A 363 -8.59 -19.39 -6.29
C ALA A 363 -10.12 -19.49 -6.10
N SER A 364 -10.87 -20.05 -7.06
CA SER A 364 -12.31 -20.28 -6.94
C SER A 364 -12.64 -21.28 -5.82
N VAL A 365 -11.88 -22.37 -5.72
CA VAL A 365 -12.04 -23.34 -4.63
C VAL A 365 -11.75 -22.69 -3.28
N LEU A 366 -10.66 -21.94 -3.16
CA LEU A 366 -10.35 -21.19 -1.93
C LEU A 366 -11.42 -20.18 -1.59
N TRP A 367 -11.99 -19.50 -2.59
CA TRP A 367 -13.09 -18.55 -2.40
C TRP A 367 -14.35 -19.27 -1.85
N LEU A 368 -14.75 -20.38 -2.44
CA LEU A 368 -15.90 -21.17 -1.97
C LEU A 368 -15.75 -21.65 -0.52
N LEU A 369 -14.49 -21.92 -0.10
CA LEU A 369 -14.21 -22.43 1.26
C LEU A 369 -14.07 -21.30 2.30
N GLN A 370 -13.72 -20.07 1.93
CA GLN A 370 -13.28 -19.04 2.88
C GLN A 370 -14.00 -17.71 2.75
N ALA A 371 -14.51 -17.35 1.57
CA ALA A 371 -15.10 -16.03 1.37
C ALA A 371 -16.55 -15.96 1.85
N ARG A 372 -16.89 -14.81 2.45
CA ARG A 372 -18.25 -14.48 2.88
C ARG A 372 -18.97 -13.58 1.88
N HIS A 373 -18.24 -13.02 0.92
CA HIS A 373 -18.76 -12.06 -0.06
C HIS A 373 -18.50 -12.56 -1.47
N ALA A 374 -19.45 -12.37 -2.36
CA ALA A 374 -19.27 -12.64 -3.78
C ALA A 374 -18.46 -11.52 -4.45
N PRO A 375 -17.49 -11.86 -5.34
CA PRO A 375 -16.81 -10.86 -6.14
C PRO A 375 -17.79 -10.18 -7.09
N GLN A 376 -17.66 -8.86 -7.27
CA GLN A 376 -18.51 -8.12 -8.18
C GLN A 376 -17.91 -8.13 -9.60
N PRO A 377 -18.72 -8.25 -10.66
CA PRO A 377 -18.24 -8.17 -12.05
C PRO A 377 -17.49 -6.87 -12.35
N ALA A 378 -17.86 -5.77 -11.70
CA ALA A 378 -17.18 -4.49 -11.82
C ALA A 378 -15.73 -4.53 -11.28
N ASP A 379 -15.43 -5.37 -10.29
CA ASP A 379 -14.09 -5.52 -9.76
C ASP A 379 -13.19 -6.24 -10.76
N PHE A 380 -13.73 -7.28 -11.42
CA PHE A 380 -13.03 -7.95 -12.52
C PHE A 380 -12.74 -6.98 -13.67
N ALA A 381 -13.74 -6.22 -14.13
CA ALA A 381 -13.57 -5.27 -15.22
C ALA A 381 -12.54 -4.18 -14.90
N ARG A 382 -12.51 -3.70 -13.67
CA ARG A 382 -11.49 -2.72 -13.20
C ARG A 382 -10.09 -3.30 -13.08
N TYR A 383 -9.99 -4.58 -12.71
CA TYR A 383 -8.70 -5.23 -12.51
C TYR A 383 -8.08 -5.74 -13.83
N LEU A 384 -8.91 -6.03 -14.84
CA LEU A 384 -8.49 -6.60 -16.12
C LEU A 384 -7.39 -5.78 -16.85
N PRO A 385 -7.50 -4.45 -17.00
CA PRO A 385 -6.43 -3.66 -17.63
C PRO A 385 -5.10 -3.74 -16.86
N TRP A 386 -5.17 -3.75 -15.53
CA TRP A 386 -3.99 -3.88 -14.68
C TRP A 386 -3.33 -5.26 -14.83
N ALA A 387 -4.11 -6.33 -14.85
CA ALA A 387 -3.62 -7.69 -15.13
C ALA A 387 -2.98 -7.78 -16.52
N ALA A 388 -3.58 -7.12 -17.52
CA ALA A 388 -3.02 -7.07 -18.88
C ALA A 388 -1.64 -6.41 -18.91
N LEU A 389 -1.48 -5.25 -18.26
CA LEU A 389 -0.21 -4.53 -18.16
C LEU A 389 0.87 -5.35 -17.46
N GLN A 390 0.52 -6.00 -16.34
CA GLN A 390 1.45 -6.86 -15.62
C GLN A 390 1.90 -8.06 -16.45
N GLN A 391 0.96 -8.77 -17.08
CA GLN A 391 1.30 -9.94 -17.89
C GLN A 391 2.03 -9.57 -19.18
N PHE A 392 1.71 -8.43 -19.78
CA PHE A 392 2.48 -7.90 -20.90
C PHE A 392 3.94 -7.65 -20.51
N LEU A 393 4.18 -6.94 -19.42
CA LEU A 393 5.53 -6.66 -18.95
C LEU A 393 6.29 -7.96 -18.63
N VAL A 394 5.69 -8.85 -17.84
CA VAL A 394 6.38 -10.05 -17.34
C VAL A 394 6.58 -11.09 -18.44
N LEU A 395 5.55 -11.35 -19.27
CA LEU A 395 5.62 -12.45 -20.25
C LEU A 395 6.16 -11.99 -21.60
N VAL A 396 5.64 -10.89 -22.15
CA VAL A 396 6.03 -10.44 -23.49
C VAL A 396 7.40 -9.76 -23.47
N VAL A 397 7.66 -8.91 -22.48
CA VAL A 397 8.91 -8.15 -22.43
C VAL A 397 10.00 -8.95 -21.73
N VAL A 398 9.76 -9.40 -20.50
CA VAL A 398 10.80 -10.01 -19.66
C VAL A 398 11.04 -11.46 -20.02
N ALA A 399 10.00 -12.33 -19.98
CA ALA A 399 10.21 -13.78 -20.14
C ALA A 399 10.77 -14.15 -21.52
N ARG A 400 10.36 -13.47 -22.61
CA ARG A 400 10.90 -13.74 -23.95
C ARG A 400 12.38 -13.36 -24.07
N ARG A 401 12.79 -12.23 -23.44
CA ARG A 401 14.20 -11.83 -23.42
C ARG A 401 15.05 -12.76 -22.55
N LEU A 402 14.52 -13.19 -21.43
CA LEU A 402 15.16 -14.22 -20.60
C LEU A 402 15.27 -15.55 -21.34
N ASP A 403 14.25 -15.97 -22.13
CA ASP A 403 14.29 -17.21 -22.91
C ASP A 403 15.38 -17.15 -23.98
N ALA A 404 15.53 -16.00 -24.64
CA ALA A 404 16.57 -15.77 -25.62
C ALA A 404 17.99 -15.66 -24.99
N ALA A 405 18.08 -15.09 -23.78
CA ALA A 405 19.35 -14.92 -23.07
C ALA A 405 19.86 -16.22 -22.43
N LEU A 406 18.99 -16.95 -21.75
CA LEU A 406 19.37 -18.10 -20.91
C LEU A 406 19.45 -19.43 -21.68
N ASP A 407 18.76 -19.54 -22.81
CA ASP A 407 18.71 -20.75 -23.66
C ASP A 407 18.28 -22.04 -22.90
N ARG A 408 17.64 -21.85 -21.75
CA ARG A 408 17.15 -22.90 -20.86
C ARG A 408 15.77 -22.54 -20.34
N ARG A 409 14.72 -23.11 -20.93
CA ARG A 409 13.32 -22.79 -20.62
C ARG A 409 12.98 -22.90 -19.14
N ALA A 410 13.49 -23.91 -18.44
CA ALA A 410 13.25 -24.04 -17.01
C ALA A 410 13.82 -22.85 -16.21
N ALA A 411 15.03 -22.42 -16.53
CA ALA A 411 15.66 -21.26 -15.90
C ALA A 411 14.88 -19.98 -16.21
N THR A 412 14.42 -19.81 -17.45
CA THR A 412 13.56 -18.70 -17.86
C THR A 412 12.26 -18.64 -17.06
N VAL A 413 11.57 -19.77 -16.94
CA VAL A 413 10.30 -19.86 -16.20
C VAL A 413 10.53 -19.50 -14.73
N LEU A 414 11.58 -20.05 -14.11
CA LEU A 414 11.93 -19.76 -12.71
C LEU A 414 12.27 -18.27 -12.52
N ALA A 415 13.09 -17.69 -13.40
CA ALA A 415 13.49 -16.29 -13.31
C ALA A 415 12.29 -15.33 -13.50
N ALA A 416 11.47 -15.56 -14.52
CA ALA A 416 10.29 -14.74 -14.78
C ALA A 416 9.28 -14.81 -13.62
N ALA A 417 9.02 -16.01 -13.08
CA ALA A 417 8.14 -16.19 -11.93
C ALA A 417 8.70 -15.53 -10.67
N THR A 418 10.01 -15.59 -10.45
CA THR A 418 10.67 -14.94 -9.32
C THR A 418 10.55 -13.40 -9.42
N LEU A 419 10.82 -12.81 -10.59
CA LEU A 419 10.68 -11.38 -10.82
C LEU A 419 9.22 -10.92 -10.65
N PHE A 420 8.26 -11.72 -11.14
CA PHE A 420 6.84 -11.45 -10.94
C PHE A 420 6.46 -11.48 -9.45
N ALA A 421 6.94 -12.46 -8.70
CA ALA A 421 6.73 -12.57 -7.26
C ALA A 421 7.34 -11.39 -6.48
N LEU A 422 8.56 -10.98 -6.82
CA LEU A 422 9.23 -9.82 -6.20
C LEU A 422 8.46 -8.52 -6.38
N GLY A 423 7.76 -8.34 -7.51
CA GLY A 423 6.86 -7.21 -7.72
C GLY A 423 5.67 -7.15 -6.74
N HIS A 424 5.46 -8.19 -5.94
CA HIS A 424 4.41 -8.26 -4.92
C HIS A 424 4.94 -8.10 -3.48
N ALA A 425 6.23 -7.75 -3.33
CA ALA A 425 6.82 -7.50 -2.01
C ALA A 425 6.12 -6.31 -1.31
N PRO A 426 6.07 -6.32 0.05
CA PRO A 426 6.54 -7.34 0.99
C PRO A 426 5.46 -8.36 1.39
N ASN A 427 4.36 -8.47 0.63
CA ASN A 427 3.23 -9.35 0.93
C ASN A 427 3.60 -10.81 0.68
N THR A 428 4.12 -11.49 1.69
CA THR A 428 4.64 -12.86 1.59
C THR A 428 3.64 -13.84 0.98
N ALA A 429 2.37 -13.78 1.38
CA ALA A 429 1.35 -14.68 0.83
C ALA A 429 1.14 -14.42 -0.67
N LEU A 430 1.05 -13.15 -1.06
CA LEU A 430 0.87 -12.78 -2.46
C LEU A 430 2.13 -13.07 -3.30
N MET A 431 3.33 -12.90 -2.73
CA MET A 431 4.58 -13.29 -3.40
C MET A 431 4.59 -14.79 -3.74
N LEU A 432 4.19 -15.65 -2.80
CA LEU A 432 4.14 -17.10 -3.02
C LEU A 432 3.07 -17.51 -4.04
N LEU A 433 1.89 -16.90 -3.97
CA LEU A 433 0.83 -17.12 -4.96
C LEU A 433 1.24 -16.65 -6.36
N ALA A 434 1.84 -15.46 -6.45
CA ALA A 434 2.34 -14.91 -7.70
C ALA A 434 3.49 -15.76 -8.27
N PHE A 435 4.37 -16.30 -7.42
CA PHE A 435 5.42 -17.22 -7.85
C PHE A 435 4.84 -18.50 -8.46
N ALA A 436 3.92 -19.16 -7.75
CA ALA A 436 3.29 -20.39 -8.22
C ALA A 436 2.51 -20.19 -9.53
N ALA A 437 1.68 -19.14 -9.60
CA ALA A 437 0.96 -18.78 -10.81
C ALA A 437 1.90 -18.36 -11.94
N GLY A 438 2.96 -17.61 -11.61
CA GLY A 438 3.99 -17.16 -12.55
C GLY A 438 4.75 -18.32 -13.20
N LEU A 439 5.10 -19.37 -12.43
CA LEU A 439 5.70 -20.60 -12.98
C LEU A 439 4.78 -21.22 -14.05
N TRP A 440 3.50 -21.35 -13.74
CA TRP A 440 2.52 -21.93 -14.63
C TRP A 440 2.26 -21.07 -15.88
N TRP A 441 2.03 -19.77 -15.70
CA TRP A 441 1.74 -18.84 -16.80
C TRP A 441 2.95 -18.62 -17.71
N ALA A 442 4.16 -18.47 -17.16
CA ALA A 442 5.37 -18.34 -17.96
C ALA A 442 5.66 -19.60 -18.76
N TRP A 443 5.53 -20.79 -18.13
CA TRP A 443 5.68 -22.06 -18.83
C TRP A 443 4.69 -22.20 -20.00
N TRP A 444 3.41 -21.89 -19.78
CA TRP A 444 2.39 -21.97 -20.82
C TRP A 444 2.61 -20.93 -21.92
N PHE A 445 2.86 -19.68 -21.56
CA PHE A 445 3.07 -18.58 -22.52
C PHE A 445 4.29 -18.85 -23.42
N LEU A 446 5.43 -19.26 -22.88
CA LEU A 446 6.62 -19.59 -23.66
C LEU A 446 6.41 -20.75 -24.64
N ARG A 447 5.40 -21.59 -24.42
CA ARG A 447 5.04 -22.67 -25.34
C ARG A 447 4.04 -22.23 -26.41
N ARG A 448 3.11 -21.36 -26.11
CA ARG A 448 1.95 -21.06 -26.95
C ARG A 448 1.98 -19.64 -27.54
N GLY A 449 2.69 -18.70 -26.95
CA GLY A 449 2.80 -17.31 -27.40
C GLY A 449 1.55 -16.46 -27.25
N ALA A 450 0.44 -16.99 -26.72
CA ALA A 450 -0.82 -16.26 -26.58
C ALA A 450 -0.94 -15.59 -25.21
N LEU A 451 -1.23 -14.30 -25.17
CA LEU A 451 -1.26 -13.52 -23.94
C LEU A 451 -2.64 -13.47 -23.27
N LEU A 452 -3.72 -13.28 -24.03
CA LEU A 452 -5.07 -13.03 -23.50
C LEU A 452 -5.57 -14.13 -22.54
N PRO A 453 -5.38 -15.44 -22.80
CA PRO A 453 -5.78 -16.47 -21.85
C PRO A 453 -5.15 -16.33 -20.47
N VAL A 454 -3.89 -15.89 -20.41
CA VAL A 454 -3.19 -15.65 -19.14
C VAL A 454 -3.70 -14.38 -18.46
N VAL A 455 -3.96 -13.32 -19.23
CA VAL A 455 -4.54 -12.08 -18.70
C VAL A 455 -5.89 -12.32 -18.05
N LEU A 456 -6.78 -13.07 -18.71
CA LEU A 456 -8.09 -13.43 -18.17
C LEU A 456 -7.97 -14.29 -16.91
N ALA A 457 -7.07 -15.26 -16.92
CA ALA A 457 -6.80 -16.12 -15.77
C ALA A 457 -6.27 -15.32 -14.58
N HIS A 458 -5.35 -14.39 -14.81
CA HIS A 458 -4.81 -13.51 -13.79
C HIS A 458 -5.89 -12.58 -13.22
N ALA A 459 -6.67 -11.95 -14.08
CA ALA A 459 -7.74 -11.05 -13.66
C ALA A 459 -8.78 -11.78 -12.80
N LEU A 460 -9.18 -12.98 -13.20
CA LEU A 460 -10.12 -13.81 -12.45
C LEU A 460 -9.54 -14.24 -11.10
N ALA A 461 -8.31 -14.78 -11.08
CA ALA A 461 -7.64 -15.17 -9.86
C ALA A 461 -7.48 -14.00 -8.88
N GLY A 462 -7.06 -12.83 -9.37
CA GLY A 462 -6.89 -11.62 -8.55
C GLY A 462 -8.21 -11.14 -7.95
N THR A 463 -9.30 -11.14 -8.72
CA THR A 463 -10.63 -10.74 -8.24
C THR A 463 -11.14 -11.69 -7.15
N LEU A 464 -10.98 -13.00 -7.32
CA LEU A 464 -11.34 -14.01 -6.34
C LEU A 464 -10.51 -13.90 -5.06
N LEU A 465 -9.20 -13.74 -5.19
CA LEU A 465 -8.30 -13.55 -4.05
C LEU A 465 -8.59 -12.26 -3.30
N GLN A 466 -9.01 -11.19 -3.98
CA GLN A 466 -9.43 -9.95 -3.32
C GLN A 466 -10.68 -10.17 -2.44
N ALA A 467 -11.64 -10.98 -2.89
CA ALA A 467 -12.81 -11.32 -2.09
C ALA A 467 -12.45 -12.18 -0.86
N ILE A 468 -11.41 -13.02 -0.95
CA ILE A 468 -10.93 -13.83 0.18
C ILE A 468 -10.13 -12.96 1.18
N ALA A 469 -9.41 -11.97 0.72
CA ALA A 469 -8.45 -11.22 1.51
C ALA A 469 -9.06 -10.53 2.73
N SER A 470 -10.32 -10.10 2.66
CA SER A 470 -11.03 -9.49 3.80
C SER A 470 -11.35 -10.48 4.92
N ASP A 471 -11.47 -11.77 4.61
CA ASP A 471 -12.02 -12.78 5.49
C ASP A 471 -10.98 -13.82 5.95
N SER A 472 -9.85 -13.91 5.26
CA SER A 472 -8.81 -14.89 5.55
C SER A 472 -7.75 -14.35 6.52
N GLY A 473 -7.31 -15.18 7.44
CA GLY A 473 -6.22 -14.81 8.37
C GLY A 473 -4.82 -14.84 7.77
N TRP A 474 -4.65 -15.44 6.56
CA TRP A 474 -3.35 -15.63 5.90
C TRP A 474 -3.11 -14.67 4.74
N LEU A 475 -4.16 -14.23 4.05
CA LEU A 475 -4.11 -13.22 3.00
C LEU A 475 -4.91 -11.99 3.43
N ARG A 476 -4.24 -10.92 3.82
CA ARG A 476 -4.89 -9.72 4.37
C ARG A 476 -5.39 -8.76 3.28
N SER A 477 -4.68 -8.67 2.19
CA SER A 477 -4.99 -7.80 1.06
C SER A 477 -4.14 -8.19 -0.14
N LEU A 478 -4.48 -7.69 -1.34
CA LEU A 478 -3.61 -7.74 -2.51
C LEU A 478 -2.68 -6.51 -2.62
N ALA A 479 -2.58 -5.72 -1.57
CA ALA A 479 -1.69 -4.56 -1.53
C ALA A 479 -0.22 -4.98 -1.54
N VAL A 480 0.62 -4.16 -2.14
CA VAL A 480 2.07 -4.31 -2.25
C VAL A 480 2.78 -3.07 -1.72
N GLY A 481 4.10 -3.16 -1.51
CA GLY A 481 4.88 -2.05 -0.98
C GLY A 481 4.37 -1.59 0.39
N ALA A 482 4.49 -0.30 0.68
CA ALA A 482 4.06 0.22 1.97
C ALA A 482 2.53 0.26 2.14
N ARG A 483 1.73 0.11 1.04
CA ARG A 483 0.27 -0.10 1.17
C ARG A 483 -0.06 -1.36 1.96
N TYR A 484 0.72 -2.42 1.79
CA TYR A 484 0.56 -3.66 2.55
C TYR A 484 0.78 -3.43 4.05
N LEU A 485 1.75 -2.60 4.40
CA LEU A 485 2.02 -2.23 5.79
C LEU A 485 0.93 -1.31 6.39
N GLY A 486 0.29 -0.47 5.56
CA GLY A 486 -0.78 0.43 5.96
C GLY A 486 -2.20 -0.17 5.90
N SER A 487 -2.40 -1.30 5.24
CA SER A 487 -3.71 -1.94 5.01
C SER A 487 -4.24 -2.64 6.26
N GLY A 488 -4.61 -1.94 7.28
CA GLY A 488 -5.05 -2.53 8.56
C GLY A 488 -6.08 -1.69 9.31
N GLY A 489 -6.83 -0.86 8.60
CA GLY A 489 -7.91 -0.08 9.19
C GLY A 489 -9.20 -0.23 8.42
#